data_2df12feff182d835a524b40ee08eab7f
#
_entry.id   2df12feff182d835a524b40ee08eab7f
#
_cell.length_a   1.000
_cell.length_b   1.000
_cell.length_c   1.000
_cell.angle_alpha   90.00
_cell.angle_beta   90.00
_cell.angle_gamma   90.00
#
_symmetry.space_group_name_H-M   'P 1'
#
loop_
_entity.id
_entity.type
_entity.pdbx_description
1 polymer ?
#
loop_
_entity_poly.entity_id
_entity_poly.type
_entity_poly.pdbx_seq_one_letter_code
_entity_poly.pdbx_strand_id
1 'polypeptide(L)'
;MNLRKAFLPFLFLSLCFVTASCAQSTPKLTLSTPRIQHHGHVGMQGTGFTPKHNVTSHLRRPDGTEFPVLPILTDDHGAFTHDIDTLLLSPGTHEVWVVDDTSKVSSNVARFEVTLEP
;
A
#
# COMPACT_ATOMS: atom_id res chain seq x y z
N MET A 1 -6.45 20.45 61.64
CA MET A 1 -6.39 20.13 61.18
C MET A 1 -6.35 19.76 60.28
N ASN A 2 -6.28 19.74 60.04
CA ASN A 2 -6.16 19.31 59.20
C ASN A 2 -6.09 18.94 58.23
N LEU A 3 -6.04 18.74 57.91
CA LEU A 3 -5.93 18.28 57.06
C LEU A 3 -5.83 18.01 56.10
N ARG A 4 -5.75 17.89 55.80
CA ARG A 4 -5.69 17.56 55.02
C ARG A 4 -5.64 17.28 54.05
N LYS A 5 -5.58 17.20 53.78
CA LYS A 5 -5.53 16.87 52.99
C LYS A 5 -5.49 16.52 52.03
N ALA A 6 -5.41 16.45 51.91
CA ALA A 6 -5.41 16.00 51.02
C ALA A 6 -5.32 15.66 50.07
N PHE A 7 -5.28 15.44 49.74
CA PHE A 7 -5.20 14.95 48.91
C PHE A 7 -5.14 14.56 47.89
N LEU A 8 -5.12 14.39 47.52
CA LEU A 8 -5.03 13.92 46.69
C LEU A 8 -4.99 13.59 45.67
N PRO A 9 -4.93 13.49 45.41
CA PRO A 9 -4.89 13.08 44.45
C PRO A 9 -4.83 12.77 43.48
N PHE A 10 -4.75 12.49 43.20
CA PHE A 10 -4.68 12.04 42.32
C PHE A 10 -4.68 11.65 41.32
N LEU A 11 -4.67 11.56 41.09
CA LEU A 11 -4.69 11.08 40.33
C LEU A 11 -4.61 10.78 39.30
N PHE A 12 -4.59 10.65 38.88
CA PHE A 12 -4.51 10.27 38.01
C PHE A 12 -4.40 9.85 37.07
N LEU A 13 -4.37 9.70 36.78
CA LEU A 13 -4.28 9.23 36.03
C LEU A 13 -4.21 8.94 35.07
N SER A 14 -4.18 8.74 34.68
CA SER A 14 -4.09 8.39 33.78
C SER A 14 -4.08 8.06 32.89
N LEU A 15 -4.07 7.84 32.43
CA LEU A 15 -4.08 7.42 31.59
C LEU A 15 -3.97 7.11 30.66
N CYS A 16 -3.93 6.80 30.29
CA CYS A 16 -3.74 6.43 29.40
C CYS A 16 -3.76 6.07 28.50
N PHE A 17 -3.79 5.96 27.94
CA PHE A 17 -3.90 5.65 27.05
C PHE A 17 -3.74 5.29 26.15
N VAL A 18 -3.77 4.92 25.80
CA VAL A 18 -3.67 4.57 24.92
C VAL A 18 -3.71 4.38 24.05
N THR A 19 -3.68 4.19 23.65
CA THR A 19 -3.76 4.04 22.75
C THR A 19 -3.63 3.62 21.94
N ALA A 20 -3.63 3.34 21.60
CA ALA A 20 -3.58 2.85 20.79
C ALA A 20 -3.64 2.59 19.83
N SER A 21 -3.53 2.43 19.56
CA SER A 21 -3.51 2.16 18.66
C SER A 21 -3.87 1.75 17.74
N CYS A 22 -4.25 1.79 17.30
CA CYS A 22 -4.63 1.34 16.41
C CYS A 22 -4.11 1.56 15.38
N ALA A 23 -3.51 0.95 15.23
CA ALA A 23 -2.73 1.06 14.18
C ALA A 23 -3.44 0.81 12.97
N GLN A 24 -3.59 1.76 12.20
CA GLN A 24 -3.97 1.49 10.92
C GLN A 24 -2.81 1.07 10.15
N SER A 25 -2.93 0.00 9.41
CA SER A 25 -1.91 -0.43 8.47
C SER A 25 -1.80 0.58 7.35
N THR A 26 -0.59 0.88 6.96
CA THR A 26 -0.34 1.75 5.81
C THR A 26 -0.25 0.89 4.57
N PRO A 27 -1.01 1.21 3.52
CA PRO A 27 -0.91 0.46 2.27
C PRO A 27 0.49 0.50 1.70
N LYS A 28 1.01 -0.66 1.33
CA LYS A 28 2.37 -0.77 0.85
C LYS A 28 2.41 -1.71 -0.35
N LEU A 29 3.21 -1.30 -1.34
CA LEU A 29 3.35 -2.04 -2.58
C LEU A 29 4.82 -2.37 -2.81
N THR A 30 5.11 -3.63 -3.13
CA THR A 30 6.46 -4.06 -3.48
C THR A 30 6.42 -4.82 -4.80
N LEU A 31 7.53 -4.77 -5.52
CA LEU A 31 7.68 -5.46 -6.79
C LEU A 31 8.78 -6.50 -6.67
N SER A 32 8.64 -7.58 -7.43
CA SER A 32 9.60 -8.68 -7.41
C SER A 32 10.95 -8.27 -8.01
N THR A 33 10.95 -7.30 -8.92
CA THR A 33 12.17 -6.83 -9.55
C THR A 33 11.99 -5.39 -9.99
N PRO A 34 13.07 -4.57 -9.96
CA PRO A 34 12.99 -3.20 -10.50
C PRO A 34 13.23 -3.14 -11.99
N ARG A 35 13.63 -4.25 -12.63
CA ARG A 35 13.97 -4.27 -14.05
C ARG A 35 13.59 -5.62 -14.63
N ILE A 36 12.94 -5.61 -15.77
CA ILE A 36 12.48 -6.83 -16.41
C ILE A 36 12.60 -6.68 -17.93
N GLN A 37 12.93 -7.76 -18.61
CA GLN A 37 12.92 -7.77 -20.04
C GLN A 37 11.51 -7.85 -20.57
N HIS A 38 11.32 -7.32 -21.78
CA HIS A 38 10.06 -7.46 -22.49
C HIS A 38 9.69 -8.95 -22.55
N HIS A 39 8.42 -9.27 -22.44
CA HIS A 39 7.87 -10.63 -22.32
C HIS A 39 8.07 -11.27 -20.97
N GLY A 40 8.54 -10.54 -19.98
CA GLY A 40 8.65 -11.07 -18.63
C GLY A 40 7.43 -10.71 -17.79
N HIS A 41 7.52 -11.06 -16.50
CA HIS A 41 6.47 -10.75 -15.54
C HIS A 41 7.07 -10.08 -14.34
N VAL A 42 6.39 -9.08 -13.82
CA VAL A 42 6.78 -8.43 -12.56
C VAL A 42 5.73 -8.80 -11.53
N GLY A 43 6.15 -9.46 -10.47
CA GLY A 43 5.26 -9.78 -9.37
C GLY A 43 5.00 -8.54 -8.53
N MET A 44 3.73 -8.25 -8.28
CA MET A 44 3.32 -7.12 -7.47
C MET A 44 2.68 -7.66 -6.20
N GLN A 45 3.08 -7.14 -5.05
CA GLN A 45 2.58 -7.60 -3.78
C GLN A 45 2.13 -6.41 -2.95
N GLY A 46 0.90 -6.46 -2.48
CA GLY A 46 0.34 -5.38 -1.67
C GLY A 46 0.01 -5.87 -0.26
N THR A 47 0.19 -4.99 0.71
CA THR A 47 -0.18 -5.25 2.11
C THR A 47 -0.73 -3.97 2.72
N GLY A 48 -1.41 -4.11 3.86
CA GLY A 48 -1.90 -2.95 4.60
C GLY A 48 -3.18 -2.34 4.07
N PHE A 49 -3.86 -3.03 3.17
CA PHE A 49 -5.14 -2.57 2.62
C PHE A 49 -6.31 -3.09 3.46
N THR A 50 -7.51 -2.60 3.15
CA THR A 50 -8.72 -3.09 3.80
C THR A 50 -8.96 -4.54 3.42
N PRO A 51 -9.13 -5.44 4.40
CA PRO A 51 -9.34 -6.86 4.10
C PRO A 51 -10.63 -7.12 3.34
N LYS A 52 -10.58 -8.06 2.40
CA LYS A 52 -11.74 -8.56 1.66
C LYS A 52 -12.52 -7.47 0.94
N HIS A 53 -11.78 -6.47 0.44
CA HIS A 53 -12.37 -5.36 -0.30
C HIS A 53 -11.55 -5.11 -1.55
N ASN A 54 -12.12 -4.36 -2.47
CA ASN A 54 -11.43 -4.04 -3.71
C ASN A 54 -10.44 -2.92 -3.50
N VAL A 55 -9.34 -3.03 -4.18
CA VAL A 55 -8.37 -1.95 -4.36
C VAL A 55 -8.21 -1.73 -5.85
N THR A 56 -7.76 -0.56 -6.26
CA THR A 56 -7.64 -0.20 -7.67
C THR A 56 -6.18 0.03 -8.00
N SER A 57 -5.67 -0.75 -8.95
CA SER A 57 -4.29 -0.64 -9.40
C SER A 57 -4.21 0.32 -10.58
N HIS A 58 -3.23 1.22 -10.51
CA HIS A 58 -2.94 2.21 -11.56
C HIS A 58 -1.55 1.93 -12.09
N LEU A 59 -1.40 1.98 -13.40
CA LEU A 59 -0.13 1.77 -14.08
C LEU A 59 0.08 2.91 -15.06
N ARG A 60 1.17 3.65 -14.89
CA ARG A 60 1.52 4.78 -15.75
C ARG A 60 2.68 4.40 -16.66
N ARG A 61 2.53 4.71 -17.94
CA ARG A 61 3.55 4.44 -18.94
C ARG A 61 4.67 5.47 -18.88
N PRO A 62 5.81 5.19 -19.50
CA PRO A 62 6.91 6.17 -19.56
C PRO A 62 6.52 7.50 -20.19
N ASP A 63 5.53 7.51 -21.09
CA ASP A 63 5.09 8.75 -21.73
C ASP A 63 4.10 9.54 -20.89
N GLY A 64 3.77 9.06 -19.67
CA GLY A 64 2.87 9.75 -18.76
C GLY A 64 1.41 9.33 -18.87
N THR A 65 1.06 8.53 -19.88
CA THR A 65 -0.31 8.05 -20.00
C THR A 65 -0.53 6.84 -19.10
N GLU A 66 -1.79 6.57 -18.75
CA GLU A 66 -2.12 5.48 -17.86
C GLU A 66 -2.83 4.37 -18.60
N PHE A 67 -2.58 3.15 -18.17
CA PHE A 67 -3.38 2.00 -18.58
C PHE A 67 -4.74 2.07 -17.91
N PRO A 68 -5.74 1.36 -18.45
CA PRO A 68 -6.99 1.20 -17.71
C PRO A 68 -6.73 0.63 -16.34
N VAL A 69 -7.49 1.11 -15.36
CA VAL A 69 -7.31 0.67 -13.98
C VAL A 69 -7.75 -0.78 -13.83
N LEU A 70 -7.17 -1.45 -12.85
CA LEU A 70 -7.45 -2.85 -12.59
C LEU A 70 -7.94 -3.03 -11.16
N PRO A 71 -9.16 -3.52 -10.95
CA PRO A 71 -9.61 -3.84 -9.60
C PRO A 71 -9.01 -5.15 -9.14
N ILE A 72 -8.58 -5.17 -7.88
CA ILE A 72 -7.99 -6.36 -7.25
C ILE A 72 -8.69 -6.55 -5.91
N LEU A 73 -9.03 -7.80 -5.60
CA LEU A 73 -9.64 -8.12 -4.32
C LEU A 73 -8.58 -8.54 -3.33
N THR A 74 -8.57 -7.92 -2.16
CA THR A 74 -7.63 -8.29 -1.10
C THR A 74 -8.13 -9.53 -0.36
N ASP A 75 -7.18 -10.22 0.29
CA ASP A 75 -7.52 -11.38 1.10
C ASP A 75 -7.99 -10.93 2.49
N ASP A 76 -8.16 -11.88 3.40
CA ASP A 76 -8.66 -11.58 4.75
C ASP A 76 -7.62 -10.89 5.62
N HIS A 77 -6.41 -10.68 5.13
CA HIS A 77 -5.38 -9.91 5.83
C HIS A 77 -5.11 -8.57 5.15
N GLY A 78 -5.88 -8.22 4.12
CA GLY A 78 -5.64 -6.97 3.39
C GLY A 78 -4.46 -7.02 2.45
N ALA A 79 -4.08 -8.21 2.02
CA ALA A 79 -2.95 -8.42 1.13
C ALA A 79 -3.42 -8.95 -0.22
N PHE A 80 -2.56 -8.79 -1.23
CA PHE A 80 -2.83 -9.37 -2.54
C PHE A 80 -1.51 -9.58 -3.26
N THR A 81 -1.55 -10.43 -4.29
CA THR A 81 -0.47 -10.58 -5.25
C THR A 81 -1.06 -10.51 -6.65
N HIS A 82 -0.27 -9.99 -7.58
CA HIS A 82 -0.68 -9.86 -8.97
C HIS A 82 0.56 -9.85 -9.84
N ASP A 83 0.50 -10.51 -10.99
CA ASP A 83 1.60 -10.49 -11.94
C ASP A 83 1.32 -9.48 -13.03
N ILE A 84 2.26 -8.58 -13.25
CA ILE A 84 2.18 -7.63 -14.33
C ILE A 84 2.89 -8.25 -15.53
N ASP A 85 2.14 -8.48 -16.60
CA ASP A 85 2.69 -9.03 -17.83
C ASP A 85 3.24 -7.87 -18.66
N THR A 86 4.51 -7.95 -19.03
CA THR A 86 5.16 -6.86 -19.75
C THR A 86 5.01 -6.97 -21.26
N LEU A 87 4.26 -7.94 -21.76
CA LEU A 87 4.12 -8.15 -23.19
C LEU A 87 3.59 -6.90 -23.91
N LEU A 88 2.65 -6.20 -23.30
CA LEU A 88 2.04 -5.02 -23.90
C LEU A 88 2.66 -3.72 -23.41
N LEU A 89 3.75 -3.78 -22.66
CA LEU A 89 4.39 -2.60 -22.12
C LEU A 89 5.55 -2.17 -22.99
N SER A 90 5.64 -0.87 -23.25
CA SER A 90 6.76 -0.32 -24.02
C SER A 90 8.01 -0.30 -23.15
N PRO A 91 9.20 -0.20 -23.78
CA PRO A 91 10.42 -0.04 -22.99
C PRO A 91 10.40 1.26 -22.22
N GLY A 92 11.03 1.25 -21.05
CA GLY A 92 11.14 2.44 -20.22
C GLY A 92 10.63 2.20 -18.82
N THR A 93 10.61 3.26 -18.03
CA THR A 93 10.22 3.20 -16.64
C THR A 93 8.71 3.36 -16.48
N HIS A 94 8.11 2.40 -15.81
CA HIS A 94 6.68 2.40 -15.50
C HIS A 94 6.50 2.65 -14.02
N GLU A 95 5.39 3.28 -13.66
CA GLU A 95 5.03 3.54 -12.28
C GLU A 95 3.72 2.83 -11.97
N VAL A 96 3.66 2.18 -10.81
CA VAL A 96 2.45 1.50 -10.39
C VAL A 96 2.15 1.88 -8.95
N TRP A 97 0.88 2.10 -8.66
CA TRP A 97 0.42 2.35 -7.30
C TRP A 97 -1.00 1.82 -7.19
N VAL A 98 -1.41 1.59 -5.95
CA VAL A 98 -2.71 0.98 -5.67
C VAL A 98 -3.44 1.82 -4.66
N VAL A 99 -4.71 2.11 -4.93
CA VAL A 99 -5.55 2.90 -4.05
C VAL A 99 -6.58 1.98 -3.41
N ASP A 100 -6.69 2.06 -2.09
CA ASP A 100 -7.71 1.32 -1.35
C ASP A 100 -9.06 1.98 -1.60
N ASP A 101 -10.00 1.24 -2.18
CA ASP A 101 -11.30 1.83 -2.52
C ASP A 101 -12.09 2.20 -1.28
N THR A 102 -11.87 1.54 -0.17
CA THR A 102 -12.59 1.78 1.08
C THR A 102 -12.02 2.97 1.85
N SER A 103 -10.71 2.93 2.12
CA SER A 103 -10.07 3.99 2.91
C SER A 103 -9.67 5.19 2.07
N LYS A 104 -9.59 5.02 0.75
CA LYS A 104 -9.14 6.04 -0.19
C LYS A 104 -7.65 6.37 -0.02
N VAL A 105 -6.91 5.56 0.69
CA VAL A 105 -5.48 5.78 0.91
C VAL A 105 -4.71 5.05 -0.19
N SER A 106 -3.71 5.74 -0.74
CA SER A 106 -2.87 5.20 -1.80
C SER A 106 -1.62 4.58 -1.23
N SER A 107 -1.14 3.53 -1.87
CA SER A 107 0.15 2.95 -1.56
C SER A 107 1.27 3.88 -2.02
N ASN A 108 2.50 3.51 -1.68
CA ASN A 108 3.67 4.13 -2.31
C ASN A 108 3.65 3.85 -3.80
N VAL A 109 4.34 4.70 -4.57
CA VAL A 109 4.54 4.49 -6.00
C VAL A 109 5.76 3.60 -6.17
N ALA A 110 5.57 2.48 -6.86
CA ALA A 110 6.67 1.56 -7.16
C ALA A 110 7.02 1.71 -8.64
N ARG A 111 8.29 1.52 -8.97
CA ARG A 111 8.77 1.71 -10.34
C ARG A 111 9.50 0.47 -10.82
N PHE A 112 9.32 0.17 -12.08
CA PHE A 112 10.10 -0.88 -12.73
C PHE A 112 10.41 -0.45 -14.16
N GLU A 113 11.53 -0.94 -14.66
CA GLU A 113 11.97 -0.63 -16.01
C GLU A 113 11.79 -1.86 -16.89
N VAL A 114 11.15 -1.65 -18.06
CA VAL A 114 11.05 -2.68 -19.09
C VAL A 114 12.18 -2.43 -20.09
N THR A 115 13.00 -3.44 -20.31
CA THR A 115 14.11 -3.35 -21.26
C THR A 115 13.84 -4.21 -22.47
N LEU A 116 14.40 -3.82 -23.59
CA LEU A 116 14.34 -4.65 -24.79
C LEU A 116 15.30 -5.82 -24.64
N GLU A 117 14.98 -6.90 -25.34
CA GLU A 117 15.89 -8.01 -25.40
C GLU A 117 17.16 -7.60 -26.06
N PRO A 118 18.29 -8.09 -25.60
CA PRO A 118 19.56 -7.79 -26.26
C PRO A 118 19.64 -8.44 -27.63
#